data_b5f46fdd5f694c637b47956ec9974657
#
_entry.id   b5f46fdd5f694c637b47956ec9974657
#
_cell.length_a   1.000
_cell.length_b   1.000
_cell.length_c   1.000
_cell.angle_alpha   90.00
_cell.angle_beta   90.00
_cell.angle_gamma   90.00
#
_symmetry.space_group_name_H-M   'P 1'
#
loop_
_entity.id
_entity.type
_entity.pdbx_description
1 polymer ?
#
loop_
_entity_poly.entity_id
_entity_poly.type
_entity_poly.pdbx_seq_one_letter_code
_entity_poly.pdbx_strand_id
1 'polypeptide(L)'
;MIEKAIQAEQQYIQDRVNGIETTPLVDILKEYGFDSLEEYYKQKTEFKFSSLDFHEMNTTSDVAFQVIGQILRNEKPILLFENHATPFIYHGNEDYNHEAAEKLGITVYEGGYMGGTIVGGIGDLSIGIFFPSHIEYRSKYFLNKLVEIFQKYNVNAEINNNDIMIDGKKVIGTACLETENYYGFVAYVSFSDKSELVKQVCGDAIKQPGFITGMTLEKLEEELREWLL
;
A
#
# COMPACT_ATOMS: atom_id res chain seq x y z
N MET A 1 0.50 -5.98 -27.43
CA MET A 1 -0.61 -6.93 -27.16
C MET A 1 -1.57 -6.31 -26.13
N ILE A 2 -1.13 -6.03 -24.92
CA ILE A 2 -1.98 -5.48 -23.85
C ILE A 2 -2.65 -4.13 -24.21
N GLU A 3 -1.97 -3.20 -24.86
CA GLU A 3 -2.55 -1.92 -25.28
C GLU A 3 -3.75 -2.09 -26.21
N LYS A 4 -3.67 -3.03 -27.15
CA LYS A 4 -4.79 -3.35 -28.06
C LYS A 4 -5.95 -4.00 -27.32
N ALA A 5 -5.66 -4.83 -26.32
CA ALA A 5 -6.69 -5.43 -25.47
C ALA A 5 -7.41 -4.37 -24.62
N ILE A 6 -6.68 -3.38 -24.11
CA ILE A 6 -7.25 -2.23 -23.37
C ILE A 6 -8.17 -1.41 -24.31
N GLN A 7 -7.75 -1.16 -25.54
CA GLN A 7 -8.59 -0.45 -26.53
C GLN A 7 -9.86 -1.25 -26.86
N ALA A 8 -9.74 -2.57 -27.01
CA ALA A 8 -10.89 -3.43 -27.28
C ALA A 8 -11.87 -3.47 -26.08
N GLU A 9 -11.37 -3.49 -24.85
CA GLU A 9 -12.21 -3.37 -23.66
C GLU A 9 -12.93 -2.03 -23.60
N GLN A 10 -12.25 -0.93 -23.91
CA GLN A 10 -12.86 0.42 -23.94
C GLN A 10 -13.99 0.46 -25.00
N GLN A 11 -13.75 -0.11 -26.19
CA GLN A 11 -14.79 -0.18 -27.22
C GLN A 11 -15.97 -1.05 -26.76
N TYR A 12 -15.71 -2.22 -26.16
CA TYR A 12 -16.74 -3.07 -25.59
C TYR A 12 -17.63 -2.33 -24.58
N ILE A 13 -17.01 -1.58 -23.67
CA ILE A 13 -17.73 -0.78 -22.66
C ILE A 13 -18.59 0.28 -23.36
N GLN A 14 -18.03 1.00 -24.33
CA GLN A 14 -18.74 2.04 -25.06
C GLN A 14 -19.95 1.47 -25.85
N ASP A 15 -19.77 0.33 -26.49
CA ASP A 15 -20.83 -0.32 -27.24
C ASP A 15 -21.98 -0.76 -26.32
N ARG A 16 -21.64 -1.33 -25.12
CA ARG A 16 -22.63 -1.70 -24.10
C ARG A 16 -23.40 -0.50 -23.57
N VAL A 17 -22.71 0.61 -23.31
CA VAL A 17 -23.35 1.87 -22.88
C VAL A 17 -24.32 2.41 -23.95
N ASN A 18 -23.98 2.23 -25.22
CA ASN A 18 -24.85 2.63 -26.35
C ASN A 18 -25.96 1.62 -26.68
N GLY A 19 -26.12 0.55 -25.91
CA GLY A 19 -27.13 -0.48 -26.13
C GLY A 19 -26.84 -1.42 -27.30
N ILE A 20 -25.61 -1.44 -27.79
CA ILE A 20 -25.18 -2.35 -28.86
C ILE A 20 -24.94 -3.74 -28.24
N GLU A 21 -25.49 -4.77 -28.88
CA GLU A 21 -25.22 -6.15 -28.47
C GLU A 21 -23.76 -6.51 -28.78
N THR A 22 -23.05 -7.03 -27.80
CA THR A 22 -21.61 -7.33 -27.91
C THR A 22 -21.32 -8.77 -27.55
N THR A 23 -20.28 -9.34 -28.16
CA THR A 23 -19.65 -10.59 -27.70
C THR A 23 -19.14 -10.43 -26.26
N PRO A 24 -19.18 -11.47 -25.42
CA PRO A 24 -18.62 -11.39 -24.07
C PRO A 24 -17.15 -10.92 -24.07
N LEU A 25 -16.80 -10.04 -23.14
CA LEU A 25 -15.45 -9.45 -23.08
C LEU A 25 -14.34 -10.50 -23.05
N VAL A 26 -14.54 -11.60 -22.32
CA VAL A 26 -13.55 -12.69 -22.26
C VAL A 26 -13.25 -13.29 -23.65
N ASP A 27 -14.25 -13.39 -24.52
CA ASP A 27 -14.06 -13.94 -25.86
C ASP A 27 -13.35 -12.95 -26.77
N ILE A 28 -13.63 -11.66 -26.63
CA ILE A 28 -12.88 -10.59 -27.31
C ILE A 28 -11.40 -10.63 -26.89
N LEU A 29 -11.13 -10.76 -25.60
CA LEU A 29 -9.76 -10.73 -25.06
C LEU A 29 -8.94 -11.97 -25.45
N LYS A 30 -9.57 -13.11 -25.77
CA LYS A 30 -8.87 -14.31 -26.33
C LYS A 30 -8.16 -13.99 -27.65
N GLU A 31 -8.69 -13.09 -28.48
CA GLU A 31 -8.04 -12.66 -29.72
C GLU A 31 -6.70 -11.93 -29.45
N TYR A 32 -6.54 -11.40 -28.23
CA TYR A 32 -5.35 -10.72 -27.76
C TYR A 32 -4.48 -11.59 -26.83
N GLY A 33 -4.78 -12.90 -26.72
CA GLY A 33 -3.98 -13.88 -26.00
C GLY A 33 -4.23 -13.94 -24.50
N PHE A 34 -5.43 -13.55 -24.04
CA PHE A 34 -5.85 -13.67 -22.64
C PHE A 34 -6.91 -14.76 -22.49
N ASP A 35 -6.60 -15.81 -21.73
CA ASP A 35 -7.51 -16.92 -21.51
C ASP A 35 -8.57 -16.61 -20.45
N SER A 36 -8.36 -15.63 -19.61
CA SER A 36 -9.28 -15.22 -18.56
C SER A 36 -9.26 -13.70 -18.28
N LEU A 37 -10.36 -13.19 -17.70
CA LEU A 37 -10.43 -11.80 -17.22
C LEU A 37 -9.42 -11.54 -16.11
N GLU A 38 -9.14 -12.52 -15.25
CA GLU A 38 -8.19 -12.38 -14.15
C GLU A 38 -6.77 -12.13 -14.67
N GLU A 39 -6.34 -12.92 -15.63
CA GLU A 39 -5.05 -12.77 -16.30
C GLU A 39 -4.95 -11.40 -16.98
N TYR A 40 -5.97 -11.02 -17.74
CA TYR A 40 -6.04 -9.73 -18.41
C TYR A 40 -5.90 -8.56 -17.41
N TYR A 41 -6.72 -8.56 -16.36
CA TYR A 41 -6.69 -7.46 -15.39
C TYR A 41 -5.38 -7.41 -14.59
N LYS A 42 -4.76 -8.55 -14.32
CA LYS A 42 -3.41 -8.57 -13.73
C LYS A 42 -2.41 -7.88 -14.65
N GLN A 43 -2.30 -8.29 -15.90
CA GLN A 43 -1.36 -7.70 -16.86
C GLN A 43 -1.68 -6.24 -17.17
N LYS A 44 -2.96 -5.86 -17.26
CA LYS A 44 -3.39 -4.48 -17.44
C LYS A 44 -2.92 -3.59 -16.29
N THR A 45 -3.02 -4.05 -15.06
CA THR A 45 -2.56 -3.33 -13.87
C THR A 45 -1.04 -3.15 -13.91
N GLU A 46 -0.29 -4.23 -14.12
CA GLU A 46 1.16 -4.19 -14.23
C GLU A 46 1.63 -3.23 -15.33
N PHE A 47 1.00 -3.28 -16.50
CA PHE A 47 1.30 -2.39 -17.63
C PHE A 47 1.05 -0.92 -17.27
N LYS A 48 -0.10 -0.61 -16.67
CA LYS A 48 -0.44 0.77 -16.28
C LYS A 48 0.55 1.32 -15.28
N PHE A 49 0.95 0.53 -14.27
CA PHE A 49 1.93 0.98 -13.29
C PHE A 49 3.34 1.15 -13.87
N SER A 50 3.78 0.27 -14.75
CA SER A 50 5.09 0.38 -15.42
C SER A 50 5.20 1.59 -16.36
N SER A 51 4.07 2.17 -16.77
CA SER A 51 4.04 3.38 -17.61
C SER A 51 4.01 4.69 -16.82
N LEU A 52 3.94 4.64 -15.50
CA LEU A 52 3.91 5.83 -14.65
C LEU A 52 5.33 6.30 -14.32
N ASP A 53 5.53 7.61 -14.42
CA ASP A 53 6.77 8.30 -14.04
C ASP A 53 6.63 8.79 -12.59
N PHE A 54 6.93 7.90 -11.64
CA PHE A 54 6.85 8.21 -10.21
C PHE A 54 7.91 9.21 -9.80
N HIS A 55 7.52 10.15 -8.97
CA HIS A 55 8.43 11.04 -8.27
C HIS A 55 8.70 10.49 -6.87
N GLU A 56 9.98 10.28 -6.53
CA GLU A 56 10.37 9.87 -5.18
C GLU A 56 10.31 11.06 -4.22
N MET A 57 9.75 10.81 -3.04
CA MET A 57 9.76 11.74 -1.92
C MET A 57 10.23 11.02 -0.65
N ASN A 58 11.27 11.56 -0.03
CA ASN A 58 11.79 11.08 1.25
C ASN A 58 11.48 12.11 2.34
N THR A 59 11.04 11.65 3.48
CA THR A 59 10.78 12.51 4.65
C THR A 59 11.12 11.79 5.94
N THR A 60 11.45 12.55 6.95
CA THR A 60 11.68 12.06 8.33
C THR A 60 10.60 12.52 9.28
N SER A 61 9.55 13.19 8.79
CA SER A 61 8.50 13.77 9.62
C SER A 61 7.16 13.08 9.40
N ASP A 62 6.44 12.86 10.48
CA ASP A 62 5.09 12.32 10.52
C ASP A 62 4.03 13.24 9.85
N VAL A 63 4.48 14.30 9.20
CA VAL A 63 3.65 15.30 8.50
C VAL A 63 3.43 14.94 7.03
N ALA A 64 4.16 13.94 6.51
CA ALA A 64 4.13 13.59 5.09
C ALA A 64 2.72 13.39 4.55
N PHE A 65 1.88 12.65 5.26
CA PHE A 65 0.50 12.40 4.84
C PHE A 65 -0.38 13.66 4.79
N GLN A 66 -0.08 14.68 5.62
CA GLN A 66 -0.80 15.95 5.58
C GLN A 66 -0.40 16.80 4.37
N VAL A 67 0.83 16.63 3.89
CA VAL A 67 1.40 17.39 2.77
C VAL A 67 1.07 16.73 1.42
N ILE A 68 0.83 15.43 1.38
CA ILE A 68 0.57 14.66 0.14
C ILE A 68 -0.57 15.27 -0.67
N GLY A 69 -1.67 15.66 -0.04
CA GLY A 69 -2.79 16.30 -0.74
C GLY A 69 -2.42 17.62 -1.44
N GLN A 70 -1.36 18.31 -0.98
CA GLN A 70 -0.86 19.52 -1.61
C GLN A 70 0.11 19.20 -2.76
N ILE A 71 0.90 18.13 -2.63
CA ILE A 71 1.90 17.72 -3.61
C ILE A 71 1.23 17.07 -4.83
N LEU A 72 0.18 16.27 -4.63
CA LEU A 72 -0.57 15.58 -5.68
C LEU A 72 -1.32 16.52 -6.64
N ARG A 73 -1.42 17.80 -6.32
CA ARG A 73 -1.93 18.82 -7.26
C ARG A 73 -1.08 18.97 -8.54
N ASN A 74 0.12 18.39 -8.55
CA ASN A 74 1.04 18.46 -9.70
C ASN A 74 0.94 17.26 -10.64
N GLU A 75 -0.11 16.43 -10.53
CA GLU A 75 -0.46 15.33 -11.46
C GLU A 75 0.59 14.22 -11.61
N LYS A 76 1.70 14.27 -10.87
CA LYS A 76 2.72 13.21 -10.92
C LYS A 76 2.47 12.14 -9.85
N PRO A 77 2.55 10.86 -10.21
CA PRO A 77 2.57 9.77 -9.25
C PRO A 77 3.74 9.92 -8.26
N ILE A 78 3.52 9.55 -7.02
CA ILE A 78 4.50 9.72 -5.94
C ILE A 78 4.78 8.36 -5.30
N LEU A 79 6.07 8.02 -5.20
CA LEU A 79 6.58 7.01 -4.28
C LEU A 79 7.14 7.74 -3.06
N LEU A 80 6.49 7.57 -1.90
CA LEU A 80 6.87 8.18 -0.65
C LEU A 80 7.54 7.16 0.27
N PHE A 81 8.68 7.54 0.84
CA PHE A 81 9.30 6.89 1.98
C PHE A 81 9.32 7.85 3.17
N GLU A 82 8.76 7.40 4.30
CA GLU A 82 8.80 8.14 5.55
C GLU A 82 9.49 7.31 6.62
N ASN A 83 10.64 7.78 7.05
CA ASN A 83 11.44 7.18 8.11
C ASN A 83 11.06 7.81 9.47
N HIS A 84 10.67 7.00 10.42
CA HIS A 84 10.18 7.48 11.72
C HIS A 84 11.33 7.71 12.70
N ALA A 85 11.46 8.95 13.19
CA ALA A 85 12.47 9.35 14.16
C ALA A 85 11.98 9.28 15.61
N THR A 86 10.66 9.19 15.82
CA THR A 86 10.01 9.16 17.15
C THR A 86 8.90 8.12 17.19
N PRO A 87 8.60 7.54 18.36
CA PRO A 87 7.42 6.69 18.51
C PRO A 87 6.13 7.49 18.32
N PHE A 88 5.13 6.85 17.71
CA PHE A 88 3.83 7.47 17.48
C PHE A 88 2.69 6.42 17.55
N ILE A 89 1.47 6.93 17.66
CA ILE A 89 0.23 6.15 17.53
C ILE A 89 -0.61 6.80 16.42
N TYR A 90 -0.99 6.02 15.39
CA TYR A 90 -2.14 6.33 14.55
C TYR A 90 -3.35 5.65 15.16
N HIS A 91 -4.21 6.46 15.78
CA HIS A 91 -5.41 5.96 16.44
C HIS A 91 -6.47 5.56 15.42
N GLY A 92 -6.81 4.28 15.42
CA GLY A 92 -7.82 3.66 14.58
C GLY A 92 -9.03 3.21 15.39
N ASN A 93 -9.44 1.96 15.19
CA ASN A 93 -10.64 1.41 15.82
C ASN A 93 -10.43 0.90 17.26
N GLU A 94 -9.18 0.58 17.62
CA GLU A 94 -8.86 0.04 18.93
C GLU A 94 -8.37 1.15 19.87
N ASP A 95 -8.84 1.12 21.11
CA ASP A 95 -8.46 2.06 22.15
C ASP A 95 -6.98 1.88 22.55
N TYR A 96 -6.42 2.95 23.06
CA TYR A 96 -5.08 2.98 23.64
C TYR A 96 -5.11 3.68 25.02
N ASN A 97 -4.07 3.47 25.82
CA ASN A 97 -3.90 4.11 27.12
C ASN A 97 -3.32 5.52 26.96
N HIS A 98 -4.17 6.53 27.02
CA HIS A 98 -3.81 7.95 26.87
C HIS A 98 -2.76 8.38 27.89
N GLU A 99 -2.90 7.99 29.16
CA GLU A 99 -1.96 8.37 30.23
C GLU A 99 -0.55 7.75 29.99
N ALA A 100 -0.51 6.48 29.54
CA ALA A 100 0.73 5.82 29.19
C ALA A 100 1.40 6.49 27.97
N ALA A 101 0.63 6.83 26.93
CA ALA A 101 1.15 7.52 25.75
C ALA A 101 1.74 8.88 26.09
N GLU A 102 1.03 9.68 26.88
CA GLU A 102 1.49 10.99 27.36
C GLU A 102 2.78 10.87 28.20
N LYS A 103 2.80 9.95 29.16
CA LYS A 103 3.97 9.70 30.01
C LYS A 103 5.20 9.27 29.24
N LEU A 104 5.03 8.53 28.15
CA LEU A 104 6.09 8.08 27.26
C LEU A 104 6.46 9.12 26.18
N GLY A 105 5.78 10.26 26.12
CA GLY A 105 6.00 11.30 25.13
C GLY A 105 5.70 10.86 23.70
N ILE A 106 4.72 9.94 23.52
CA ILE A 106 4.35 9.42 22.23
C ILE A 106 3.42 10.41 21.52
N THR A 107 3.72 10.74 20.28
CA THR A 107 2.82 11.55 19.45
C THR A 107 1.63 10.70 19.01
N VAL A 108 0.42 11.20 19.25
CA VAL A 108 -0.82 10.56 18.83
C VAL A 108 -1.47 11.34 17.70
N TYR A 109 -1.73 10.66 16.61
CA TYR A 109 -2.46 11.17 15.46
C TYR A 109 -3.90 10.67 15.52
N GLU A 110 -4.83 11.60 15.79
CA GLU A 110 -6.24 11.31 15.92
C GLU A 110 -6.98 11.50 14.60
N GLY A 111 -7.81 10.53 14.24
CA GLY A 111 -8.83 10.66 13.23
C GLY A 111 -8.41 10.48 11.77
N GLY A 112 -9.36 10.04 10.96
CA GLY A 112 -9.22 9.95 9.49
C GLY A 112 -8.66 8.64 8.96
N TYR A 113 -8.20 7.75 9.80
CA TYR A 113 -7.70 6.45 9.37
C TYR A 113 -8.80 5.39 9.49
N MET A 114 -9.19 4.82 8.36
CA MET A 114 -10.06 3.65 8.35
C MET A 114 -9.21 2.40 8.53
N GLY A 115 -9.17 1.88 9.76
CA GLY A 115 -8.38 0.69 10.07
C GLY A 115 -8.11 0.51 11.56
N GLY A 116 -7.25 -0.45 11.88
CA GLY A 116 -6.80 -0.70 13.25
C GLY A 116 -5.76 0.35 13.70
N THR A 117 -5.66 0.50 15.03
CA THR A 117 -4.64 1.33 15.66
C THR A 117 -3.24 0.79 15.37
N ILE A 118 -2.32 1.67 14.99
CA ILE A 118 -0.92 1.36 14.72
C ILE A 118 -0.04 2.06 15.76
N VAL A 119 0.83 1.30 16.39
CA VAL A 119 1.92 1.82 17.20
C VAL A 119 3.20 1.74 16.38
N GLY A 120 3.74 2.87 16.04
CA GLY A 120 4.96 3.01 15.25
C GLY A 120 6.18 3.35 16.10
N GLY A 121 7.35 3.08 15.58
CA GLY A 121 8.61 3.30 16.29
C GLY A 121 9.78 3.74 15.42
N ILE A 122 10.86 4.08 16.09
CA ILE A 122 12.13 4.43 15.45
C ILE A 122 12.64 3.23 14.64
N GLY A 123 13.07 3.51 13.41
CA GLY A 123 13.60 2.48 12.50
C GLY A 123 12.53 1.71 11.72
N ASP A 124 11.27 2.13 11.82
CA ASP A 124 10.20 1.64 10.97
C ASP A 124 10.01 2.56 9.74
N LEU A 125 9.31 2.05 8.72
CA LEU A 125 9.12 2.73 7.45
C LEU A 125 7.64 2.83 7.12
N SER A 126 7.17 4.02 6.75
CA SER A 126 5.92 4.16 6.02
C SER A 126 6.20 4.31 4.52
N ILE A 127 5.45 3.57 3.72
CA ILE A 127 5.51 3.61 2.26
C ILE A 127 4.19 4.15 1.77
N GLY A 128 4.24 5.16 0.89
CA GLY A 128 3.07 5.68 0.19
C GLY A 128 3.26 5.58 -1.31
N ILE A 129 2.29 5.00 -2.01
CA ILE A 129 2.24 4.94 -3.47
C ILE A 129 0.97 5.67 -3.90
N PHE A 130 1.12 6.86 -4.48
CA PHE A 130 0.01 7.73 -4.86
C PHE A 130 0.02 7.95 -6.36
N PHE A 131 -1.14 7.82 -6.99
CA PHE A 131 -1.28 7.91 -8.44
C PHE A 131 -2.67 8.46 -8.83
N PRO A 132 -2.83 8.97 -10.06
CA PRO A 132 -4.09 9.57 -10.52
C PRO A 132 -5.29 8.62 -10.40
N SER A 133 -6.45 9.15 -10.01
CA SER A 133 -7.68 8.37 -9.77
C SER A 133 -8.26 7.66 -10.99
N HIS A 134 -7.88 8.08 -12.20
CA HIS A 134 -8.32 7.43 -13.45
C HIS A 134 -7.56 6.11 -13.75
N ILE A 135 -6.58 5.74 -12.92
CA ILE A 135 -5.83 4.49 -13.06
C ILE A 135 -6.46 3.45 -12.17
N GLU A 136 -7.02 2.43 -12.78
CA GLU A 136 -7.54 1.29 -12.02
C GLU A 136 -6.44 0.62 -11.23
N TYR A 137 -6.70 0.40 -9.96
CA TYR A 137 -5.79 -0.26 -9.07
C TYR A 137 -6.49 -1.26 -8.16
N ARG A 138 -5.72 -2.24 -7.68
CA ARG A 138 -6.17 -3.22 -6.70
C ARG A 138 -5.12 -3.33 -5.62
N SER A 139 -5.50 -3.12 -4.37
CA SER A 139 -4.60 -3.22 -3.20
C SER A 139 -3.80 -4.53 -3.19
N LYS A 140 -4.44 -5.61 -3.62
CA LYS A 140 -3.83 -6.93 -3.72
C LYS A 140 -2.61 -6.99 -4.64
N TYR A 141 -2.55 -6.12 -5.64
CA TYR A 141 -1.38 -6.01 -6.52
C TYR A 141 -0.13 -5.57 -5.75
N PHE A 142 -0.26 -4.52 -4.95
CA PHE A 142 0.85 -4.02 -4.13
C PHE A 142 1.24 -4.99 -3.01
N LEU A 143 0.26 -5.62 -2.37
CA LEU A 143 0.52 -6.65 -1.35
C LEU A 143 1.30 -7.83 -1.93
N ASN A 144 0.89 -8.35 -3.09
CA ASN A 144 1.60 -9.43 -3.76
C ASN A 144 3.04 -9.01 -4.10
N LYS A 145 3.22 -7.77 -4.58
CA LYS A 145 4.56 -7.26 -4.92
C LYS A 145 5.48 -7.17 -3.71
N LEU A 146 4.97 -6.68 -2.58
CA LEU A 146 5.73 -6.67 -1.33
C LEU A 146 6.12 -8.10 -0.89
N VAL A 147 5.19 -9.05 -0.98
CA VAL A 147 5.50 -10.46 -0.68
C VAL A 147 6.55 -11.04 -1.62
N GLU A 148 6.48 -10.76 -2.93
CA GLU A 148 7.49 -11.15 -3.91
C GLU A 148 8.88 -10.60 -3.53
N ILE A 149 8.95 -9.33 -3.13
CA ILE A 149 10.19 -8.70 -2.67
C ILE A 149 10.74 -9.45 -1.44
N PHE A 150 9.92 -9.71 -0.42
CA PHE A 150 10.36 -10.45 0.76
C PHE A 150 10.86 -11.86 0.44
N GLN A 151 10.18 -12.56 -0.48
CA GLN A 151 10.57 -13.91 -0.89
C GLN A 151 11.95 -13.95 -1.55
N LYS A 152 12.38 -12.90 -2.29
CA LYS A 152 13.75 -12.79 -2.83
C LYS A 152 14.81 -12.89 -1.73
N TYR A 153 14.49 -12.48 -0.51
CA TYR A 153 15.39 -12.46 0.65
C TYR A 153 15.13 -13.61 1.63
N ASN A 154 14.40 -14.65 1.18
CA ASN A 154 14.02 -15.80 2.00
C ASN A 154 13.19 -15.42 3.26
N VAL A 155 12.50 -14.30 3.22
CA VAL A 155 11.54 -13.91 4.26
C VAL A 155 10.19 -14.53 3.91
N ASN A 156 9.68 -15.43 4.76
CA ASN A 156 8.43 -16.14 4.54
C ASN A 156 7.24 -15.27 4.91
N ALA A 157 6.90 -14.35 4.02
CA ALA A 157 5.79 -13.43 4.18
C ALA A 157 4.51 -13.98 3.50
N GLU A 158 3.37 -13.78 4.14
CA GLU A 158 2.05 -14.16 3.63
C GLU A 158 1.04 -13.03 3.78
N ILE A 159 0.05 -12.97 2.88
CA ILE A 159 -1.03 -11.98 2.94
C ILE A 159 -2.16 -12.54 3.80
N ASN A 160 -2.58 -11.75 4.80
CA ASN A 160 -3.78 -12.01 5.57
C ASN A 160 -4.70 -10.77 5.52
N ASN A 161 -5.76 -10.84 4.72
CA ASN A 161 -6.60 -9.69 4.35
C ASN A 161 -5.78 -8.57 3.68
N ASN A 162 -5.63 -7.43 4.37
CA ASN A 162 -4.85 -6.28 3.93
C ASN A 162 -3.52 -6.13 4.67
N ASP A 163 -3.11 -7.14 5.42
CA ASP A 163 -1.87 -7.15 6.19
C ASP A 163 -0.88 -8.15 5.61
N ILE A 164 0.42 -7.95 5.87
CA ILE A 164 1.45 -8.96 5.63
C ILE A 164 1.92 -9.50 6.98
N MET A 165 1.95 -10.83 7.04
CA MET A 165 2.32 -11.59 8.21
C MET A 165 3.64 -12.30 7.99
N ILE A 166 4.45 -12.42 9.04
CA ILE A 166 5.62 -13.29 9.13
C ILE A 166 5.49 -14.10 10.42
N ASP A 167 5.57 -15.42 10.32
CA ASP A 167 5.41 -16.33 11.47
C ASP A 167 4.15 -16.07 12.32
N GLY A 168 3.05 -15.77 11.63
CA GLY A 168 1.75 -15.50 12.24
C GLY A 168 1.63 -14.14 12.95
N LYS A 169 2.65 -13.27 12.85
CA LYS A 169 2.64 -11.91 13.41
C LYS A 169 2.53 -10.87 12.30
N LYS A 170 1.75 -9.83 12.53
CA LYS A 170 1.61 -8.70 11.60
C LYS A 170 2.90 -7.88 11.57
N VAL A 171 3.51 -7.79 10.38
CA VAL A 171 4.72 -6.99 10.15
C VAL A 171 4.46 -5.78 9.25
N ILE A 172 3.41 -5.83 8.43
CA ILE A 172 2.95 -4.70 7.62
C ILE A 172 1.45 -4.55 7.78
N GLY A 173 1.04 -3.35 8.15
CA GLY A 173 -0.34 -2.89 8.06
C GLY A 173 -0.52 -2.01 6.84
N THR A 174 -1.62 -2.17 6.09
CA THR A 174 -1.88 -1.36 4.92
C THR A 174 -3.23 -0.67 4.98
N ALA A 175 -3.31 0.47 4.31
CA ALA A 175 -4.53 1.20 4.07
C ALA A 175 -4.57 1.69 2.62
N CYS A 176 -5.78 1.87 2.11
CA CYS A 176 -6.02 2.44 0.80
C CYS A 176 -6.84 3.70 0.98
N LEU A 177 -6.50 4.73 0.24
CA LEU A 177 -7.19 6.00 0.23
C LEU A 177 -7.60 6.32 -1.21
N GLU A 178 -8.88 6.60 -1.40
CA GLU A 178 -9.43 7.06 -2.68
C GLU A 178 -10.04 8.43 -2.51
N THR A 179 -9.69 9.33 -3.41
CA THR A 179 -10.28 10.66 -3.53
C THR A 179 -10.70 10.90 -4.97
N GLU A 180 -11.36 12.02 -5.25
CA GLU A 180 -11.71 12.40 -6.63
C GLU A 180 -10.50 12.54 -7.55
N ASN A 181 -9.31 12.81 -7.00
CA ASN A 181 -8.13 13.18 -7.76
C ASN A 181 -7.03 12.13 -7.76
N TYR A 182 -7.03 11.22 -6.78
CA TYR A 182 -5.98 10.21 -6.67
C TYR A 182 -6.38 8.97 -5.89
N TYR A 183 -5.65 7.88 -6.14
CA TYR A 183 -5.57 6.71 -5.27
C TYR A 183 -4.28 6.72 -4.49
N GLY A 184 -4.33 6.25 -3.24
CA GLY A 184 -3.17 6.01 -2.40
C GLY A 184 -3.19 4.61 -1.83
N PHE A 185 -2.06 3.91 -1.94
CA PHE A 185 -1.75 2.73 -1.17
C PHE A 185 -0.70 3.12 -0.13
N VAL A 186 -0.99 2.84 1.12
CA VAL A 186 -0.10 3.14 2.24
C VAL A 186 0.20 1.87 3.00
N ALA A 187 1.48 1.63 3.28
CA ALA A 187 1.94 0.51 4.07
C ALA A 187 2.83 1.00 5.21
N TYR A 188 2.52 0.59 6.42
CA TYR A 188 3.41 0.76 7.57
C TYR A 188 4.18 -0.53 7.80
N VAL A 189 5.50 -0.46 7.74
CA VAL A 189 6.42 -1.59 7.76
C VAL A 189 7.24 -1.58 9.04
N SER A 190 7.14 -2.67 9.80
CA SER A 190 7.77 -2.83 11.11
C SER A 190 9.13 -3.50 10.99
N PHE A 191 10.18 -2.76 11.30
CA PHE A 191 11.56 -3.25 11.34
C PHE A 191 12.11 -3.35 12.77
N SER A 192 11.42 -2.79 13.77
CA SER A 192 11.83 -2.76 15.16
C SER A 192 10.90 -3.57 16.05
N ASP A 193 11.43 -4.19 17.09
CA ASP A 193 10.62 -4.83 18.13
C ASP A 193 9.97 -3.79 19.04
N LYS A 194 8.64 -3.74 18.98
CA LYS A 194 7.80 -2.81 19.74
C LYS A 194 6.88 -3.52 20.72
N SER A 195 7.11 -4.79 20.98
CA SER A 195 6.22 -5.63 21.81
C SER A 195 5.96 -4.99 23.17
N GLU A 196 7.00 -4.47 23.83
CA GLU A 196 6.88 -3.81 25.13
C GLU A 196 6.14 -2.48 25.04
N LEU A 197 6.42 -1.66 24.01
CA LEU A 197 5.73 -0.39 23.78
C LEU A 197 4.24 -0.62 23.53
N VAL A 198 3.90 -1.55 22.65
CA VAL A 198 2.52 -1.92 22.33
C VAL A 198 1.78 -2.39 23.59
N LYS A 199 2.43 -3.25 24.39
CA LYS A 199 1.84 -3.74 25.64
C LYS A 199 1.56 -2.63 26.64
N GLN A 200 2.43 -1.63 26.71
CA GLN A 200 2.26 -0.49 27.64
C GLN A 200 1.12 0.44 27.19
N VAL A 201 0.98 0.70 25.89
CA VAL A 201 0.03 1.69 25.39
C VAL A 201 -1.30 1.11 24.92
N CYS A 202 -1.33 -0.15 24.44
CA CYS A 202 -2.56 -0.78 23.92
C CYS A 202 -2.96 -2.04 24.69
N GLY A 203 -2.08 -2.58 25.55
CA GLY A 203 -2.35 -3.85 26.25
C GLY A 203 -2.62 -4.97 25.24
N ASP A 204 -3.78 -5.62 25.40
CA ASP A 204 -4.26 -6.68 24.51
C ASP A 204 -5.28 -6.17 23.46
N ALA A 205 -5.51 -4.85 23.38
CA ALA A 205 -6.47 -4.27 22.43
C ALA A 205 -6.04 -4.48 20.98
N ILE A 206 -4.74 -4.50 20.69
CA ILE A 206 -4.20 -4.80 19.37
C ILE A 206 -3.38 -6.09 19.38
N LYS A 207 -3.31 -6.75 18.23
CA LYS A 207 -2.46 -7.93 18.07
C LYS A 207 -1.00 -7.56 18.27
N GLN A 208 -0.25 -8.43 18.96
CA GLN A 208 1.19 -8.25 19.13
C GLN A 208 1.87 -8.12 17.76
N PRO A 209 2.58 -7.02 17.49
CA PRO A 209 3.26 -6.83 16.22
C PRO A 209 4.44 -7.78 16.09
N GLY A 210 4.71 -8.18 14.85
CA GLY A 210 6.01 -8.71 14.47
C GLY A 210 6.91 -7.59 13.96
N PHE A 211 8.11 -7.97 13.57
CA PHE A 211 9.03 -7.11 12.84
C PHE A 211 9.83 -7.94 11.83
N ILE A 212 10.32 -7.27 10.80
CA ILE A 212 11.03 -7.93 9.71
C ILE A 212 12.48 -8.21 10.16
N THR A 213 12.88 -9.46 9.99
CA THR A 213 14.25 -9.90 10.10
C THR A 213 14.68 -10.50 8.76
N GLY A 214 15.97 -10.43 8.44
CA GLY A 214 16.50 -10.98 7.19
C GLY A 214 16.50 -10.01 6.00
N MET A 215 15.92 -8.83 6.17
CA MET A 215 15.98 -7.72 5.21
C MET A 215 16.15 -6.41 5.98
N THR A 216 16.88 -5.43 5.42
CA THR A 216 16.98 -4.09 5.98
C THR A 216 15.96 -3.14 5.32
N LEU A 217 15.70 -2.03 5.99
CA LEU A 217 14.84 -0.96 5.50
C LEU A 217 15.38 -0.42 4.15
N GLU A 218 16.67 -0.14 4.09
CA GLU A 218 17.32 0.40 2.88
C GLU A 218 17.17 -0.57 1.69
N LYS A 219 17.21 -1.88 1.97
CA LYS A 219 17.05 -2.88 0.92
C LYS A 219 15.62 -2.94 0.39
N LEU A 220 14.63 -2.79 1.27
CA LEU A 220 13.24 -2.67 0.84
C LEU A 220 13.01 -1.42 -0.01
N GLU A 221 13.56 -0.28 0.39
CA GLU A 221 13.50 0.95 -0.41
C GLU A 221 14.14 0.78 -1.79
N GLU A 222 15.32 0.13 -1.87
CA GLU A 222 16.00 -0.15 -3.14
C GLU A 222 15.12 -0.99 -4.08
N GLU A 223 14.53 -2.08 -3.59
CA GLU A 223 13.65 -2.94 -4.38
C GLU A 223 12.39 -2.20 -4.87
N LEU A 224 11.85 -1.32 -4.05
CA LEU A 224 10.69 -0.51 -4.45
C LEU A 224 11.05 0.54 -5.50
N ARG A 225 12.25 1.13 -5.41
CA ARG A 225 12.78 2.02 -6.47
C ARG A 225 12.99 1.27 -7.77
N GLU A 226 13.63 0.11 -7.74
CA GLU A 226 13.80 -0.74 -8.93
C GLU A 226 12.46 -1.11 -9.59
N TRP A 227 11.42 -1.25 -8.78
CA TRP A 227 10.11 -1.60 -9.30
C TRP A 227 9.34 -0.42 -9.88
N LEU A 228 9.43 0.78 -9.29
CA LEU A 228 8.54 1.91 -9.61
C LEU A 228 9.25 3.09 -10.31
N LEU A 229 10.55 3.21 -10.20
CA LEU A 229 11.34 4.30 -10.80
C LEU A 229 12.19 3.80 -11.98
#